data_6dd9de79665e2da3595da3abe3868347
#
_entry.id   6dd9de79665e2da3595da3abe3868347
#
_cell.length_a   1.000
_cell.length_b   1.000
_cell.length_c   1.000
_cell.angle_alpha   90.00
_cell.angle_beta   90.00
_cell.angle_gamma   90.00
#
_symmetry.space_group_name_H-M   'P 1'
#
loop_
_entity.id
_entity.type
_entity.pdbx_description
1 polymer ?
#
loop_
_entity_poly.entity_id
_entity_poly.type
_entity_poly.pdbx_seq_one_letter_code
_entity_poly.pdbx_strand_id
1 'polypeptide(L)'
;NDELKKVIMNYYYKEQIEYVFYDTLKTDTANIGVPEEIKRTATILSNLAQNFNLYICSTLQLAESDTLPVNLDVNDLAVSRTVKEVLDTLCLIKQINRDTLKNYEYSLKEVDTKFYDLKKYDDPDVRYYACVVDKNRAGAKPTLVFRLNLAYNVWNELGYLRLKQ
;
A
#
# COMPACT_ATOMS: atom_id res chain seq x y z
N ASN A 1 -13.01 15.35 11.64
CA ASN A 1 -11.61 15.07 12.06
C ASN A 1 -11.43 15.09 13.59
N ASP A 2 -12.11 15.97 14.32
CA ASP A 2 -12.07 15.96 15.80
C ASP A 2 -12.81 14.76 16.38
N GLU A 3 -13.83 14.27 15.71
CA GLU A 3 -14.56 13.06 16.10
C GLU A 3 -13.67 11.81 15.95
N LEU A 4 -12.96 11.65 14.83
CA LEU A 4 -12.00 10.56 14.63
C LEU A 4 -10.96 10.51 15.76
N LYS A 5 -10.39 11.67 16.10
CA LYS A 5 -9.46 11.79 17.22
C LYS A 5 -10.09 11.33 18.53
N LYS A 6 -11.31 11.79 18.85
CA LYS A 6 -12.03 11.42 20.08
C LYS A 6 -12.30 9.91 20.15
N VAL A 7 -12.69 9.30 19.02
CA VAL A 7 -12.95 7.87 18.95
C VAL A 7 -11.68 7.07 19.25
N ILE A 8 -10.56 7.37 18.55
CA ILE A 8 -9.28 6.66 18.76
C ILE A 8 -8.79 6.84 20.20
N MET A 9 -8.85 8.06 20.75
CA MET A 9 -8.43 8.32 22.12
C MET A 9 -9.30 7.60 23.15
N ASN A 10 -10.62 7.51 22.92
CA ASN A 10 -11.52 6.79 23.82
C ASN A 10 -11.15 5.30 23.90
N TYR A 11 -10.89 4.64 22.75
CA TYR A 11 -10.43 3.26 22.71
C TYR A 11 -9.03 3.10 23.31
N TYR A 12 -8.12 4.01 23.04
CA TYR A 12 -6.79 4.00 23.64
C TYR A 12 -6.86 4.00 25.18
N TYR A 13 -7.63 4.91 25.77
CA TYR A 13 -7.71 5.01 27.24
C TYR A 13 -8.52 3.89 27.90
N LYS A 14 -9.56 3.37 27.22
CA LYS A 14 -10.42 2.34 27.80
C LYS A 14 -9.90 0.92 27.56
N GLU A 15 -9.42 0.66 26.33
CA GLU A 15 -9.10 -0.69 25.86
C GLU A 15 -7.60 -0.91 25.64
N GLN A 16 -6.78 0.13 25.83
CA GLN A 16 -5.33 0.08 25.65
C GLN A 16 -4.92 -0.45 24.26
N ILE A 17 -5.64 -0.01 23.21
CA ILE A 17 -5.32 -0.43 21.84
C ILE A 17 -3.92 -0.01 21.42
N GLU A 18 -3.25 -0.83 20.62
CA GLU A 18 -1.95 -0.56 20.02
C GLU A 18 -2.03 -0.36 18.50
N TYR A 19 -3.07 -0.91 17.87
CA TYR A 19 -3.23 -0.94 16.42
C TYR A 19 -4.54 -0.29 16.01
N VAL A 20 -4.48 0.54 14.97
CA VAL A 20 -5.64 1.18 14.34
C VAL A 20 -5.62 0.91 12.85
N PHE A 21 -6.69 0.33 12.32
CA PHE A 21 -6.90 0.19 10.89
C PHE A 21 -7.98 1.17 10.45
N TYR A 22 -7.61 2.15 9.64
CA TYR A 22 -8.52 3.18 9.13
C TYR A 22 -8.76 2.98 7.64
N ASP A 23 -9.88 2.36 7.30
CA ASP A 23 -10.26 2.08 5.92
C ASP A 23 -11.44 2.98 5.53
N THR A 24 -11.22 3.96 4.75
CA THR A 24 -10.08 4.40 3.96
C THR A 24 -9.88 5.91 4.15
N LEU A 25 -8.68 6.43 3.85
CA LEU A 25 -8.46 7.88 3.77
C LEU A 25 -9.24 8.44 2.58
N LYS A 26 -10.36 9.10 2.86
CA LYS A 26 -11.20 9.80 1.87
C LYS A 26 -11.73 11.10 2.46
N THR A 27 -12.19 11.99 1.59
CA THR A 27 -12.90 13.19 2.00
C THR A 27 -14.33 12.85 2.42
N ASP A 28 -14.90 13.59 3.34
CA ASP A 28 -16.33 13.55 3.61
C ASP A 28 -17.12 13.91 2.36
N THR A 29 -18.25 13.25 2.18
CA THR A 29 -19.02 13.07 0.93
C THR A 29 -19.43 14.36 0.17
N ALA A 30 -19.29 15.52 0.73
CA ALA A 30 -19.66 16.78 0.09
C ALA A 30 -18.56 17.38 -0.81
N ASN A 31 -17.29 17.02 -0.59
CA ASN A 31 -16.14 17.57 -1.31
C ASN A 31 -15.19 16.45 -1.74
N ILE A 32 -15.60 15.68 -2.74
CA ILE A 32 -14.76 14.63 -3.32
C ILE A 32 -13.47 15.28 -3.84
N GLY A 33 -12.34 14.95 -3.24
CA GLY A 33 -11.02 15.22 -3.79
C GLY A 33 -10.35 16.53 -3.36
N VAL A 34 -10.63 17.06 -2.16
CA VAL A 34 -9.79 18.15 -1.62
C VAL A 34 -8.51 17.55 -1.02
N PRO A 35 -7.36 17.68 -1.71
CA PRO A 35 -6.08 17.08 -1.29
C PRO A 35 -5.67 17.47 0.13
N GLU A 36 -6.00 18.71 0.54
CA GLU A 36 -5.69 19.25 1.86
C GLU A 36 -6.43 18.53 2.99
N GLU A 37 -7.66 18.08 2.75
CA GLU A 37 -8.45 17.38 3.77
C GLU A 37 -7.88 15.99 4.05
N ILE A 38 -7.47 15.27 3.02
CA ILE A 38 -6.81 13.98 3.17
C ILE A 38 -5.46 14.13 3.88
N LYS A 39 -4.67 15.13 3.49
CA LYS A 39 -3.42 15.45 4.17
C LYS A 39 -3.67 15.77 5.64
N ARG A 40 -4.72 16.55 5.94
CA ARG A 40 -5.10 16.91 7.32
C ARG A 40 -5.46 15.66 8.13
N THR A 41 -6.27 14.76 7.58
CA THR A 41 -6.63 13.49 8.25
C THR A 41 -5.40 12.61 8.46
N ALA A 42 -4.55 12.44 7.46
CA ALA A 42 -3.29 11.71 7.58
C ALA A 42 -2.36 12.33 8.63
N THR A 43 -2.31 13.66 8.72
CA THR A 43 -1.52 14.39 9.75
C THR A 43 -2.06 14.11 11.14
N ILE A 44 -3.38 14.11 11.33
CA ILE A 44 -4.00 13.77 12.62
C ILE A 44 -3.65 12.36 13.04
N LEU A 45 -3.77 11.38 12.12
CA LEU A 45 -3.42 9.98 12.37
C LEU A 45 -1.93 9.82 12.71
N SER A 46 -1.04 10.49 11.96
CA SER A 46 0.40 10.49 12.23
C SER A 46 0.73 11.06 13.61
N ASN A 47 0.10 12.17 13.99
CA ASN A 47 0.28 12.76 15.32
C ASN A 47 -0.22 11.84 16.44
N LEU A 48 -1.34 11.14 16.23
CA LEU A 48 -1.87 10.17 17.20
C LEU A 48 -0.90 8.98 17.32
N ALA A 49 -0.39 8.47 16.20
CA ALA A 49 0.60 7.38 16.20
C ALA A 49 1.84 7.76 17.03
N GLN A 50 2.38 8.95 16.82
CA GLN A 50 3.58 9.42 17.54
C GLN A 50 3.31 9.70 19.02
N ASN A 51 2.20 10.40 19.34
CA ASN A 51 1.94 10.83 20.72
C ASN A 51 1.50 9.69 21.64
N PHE A 52 0.87 8.66 21.09
CA PHE A 52 0.30 7.54 21.85
C PHE A 52 1.00 6.20 21.54
N ASN A 53 2.11 6.22 20.78
CA ASN A 53 2.82 5.01 20.36
C ASN A 53 1.91 3.97 19.73
N LEU A 54 1.04 4.40 18.79
CA LEU A 54 0.11 3.56 18.07
C LEU A 54 0.67 3.18 16.70
N TYR A 55 0.37 1.97 16.24
CA TYR A 55 0.53 1.56 14.85
C TYR A 55 -0.75 1.87 14.08
N ILE A 56 -0.69 2.83 13.16
CA ILE A 56 -1.85 3.21 12.36
C ILE A 56 -1.62 2.84 10.90
N CYS A 57 -2.48 1.96 10.38
CA CYS A 57 -2.51 1.56 8.98
C CYS A 57 -3.77 2.12 8.32
N SER A 58 -3.62 2.69 7.13
CA SER A 58 -4.75 3.18 6.35
C SER A 58 -4.59 2.85 4.88
N THR A 59 -5.72 2.79 4.18
CA THR A 59 -5.77 2.56 2.74
C THR A 59 -6.03 3.87 1.99
N LEU A 60 -5.50 3.95 0.77
CA LEU A 60 -5.75 5.01 -0.22
C LEU A 60 -5.97 4.38 -1.57
N GLN A 61 -6.82 4.99 -2.38
CA GLN A 61 -7.07 4.52 -3.74
C GLN A 61 -5.97 5.02 -4.68
N LEU A 62 -5.46 4.12 -5.55
CA LEU A 62 -4.66 4.49 -6.71
C LEU A 62 -5.53 5.13 -7.77
N ALA A 63 -4.97 6.08 -8.51
CA ALA A 63 -5.57 6.59 -9.72
C ALA A 63 -5.59 5.51 -10.80
N GLU A 64 -6.56 5.58 -11.70
CA GLU A 64 -6.49 4.80 -12.93
C GLU A 64 -5.35 5.34 -13.79
N SER A 65 -4.37 4.50 -14.07
CA SER A 65 -3.20 4.85 -14.86
C SER A 65 -2.65 3.63 -15.59
N ASP A 66 -1.99 3.88 -16.73
CA ASP A 66 -1.25 2.88 -17.49
C ASP A 66 0.17 2.63 -16.92
N THR A 67 0.51 3.24 -15.79
CA THR A 67 1.79 3.04 -15.11
C THR A 67 2.02 1.56 -14.84
N LEU A 68 3.17 1.05 -15.28
CA LEU A 68 3.54 -0.34 -15.03
C LEU A 68 3.62 -0.61 -13.52
N PRO A 69 3.18 -1.78 -13.04
CA PRO A 69 3.17 -2.10 -11.62
C PRO A 69 4.50 -1.92 -10.89
N VAL A 70 5.63 -2.10 -11.56
CA VAL A 70 6.98 -1.91 -10.98
C VAL A 70 7.43 -0.45 -10.94
N ASN A 71 6.75 0.45 -11.66
CA ASN A 71 7.10 1.87 -11.79
C ASN A 71 6.14 2.77 -10.98
N LEU A 72 5.29 2.19 -10.15
CA LEU A 72 4.38 2.97 -9.30
C LEU A 72 5.15 3.90 -8.37
N ASP A 73 4.64 5.10 -8.23
CA ASP A 73 5.12 6.07 -7.25
C ASP A 73 3.97 6.88 -6.65
N VAL A 74 4.28 7.83 -5.79
CA VAL A 74 3.27 8.70 -5.13
C VAL A 74 2.39 9.45 -6.13
N ASN A 75 2.81 9.63 -7.39
CA ASN A 75 2.03 10.33 -8.41
C ASN A 75 0.83 9.49 -8.89
N ASP A 76 0.86 8.19 -8.66
CA ASP A 76 -0.24 7.26 -8.98
C ASP A 76 -1.33 7.24 -7.90
N LEU A 77 -1.21 8.02 -6.82
CA LEU A 77 -2.29 8.18 -5.84
C LEU A 77 -3.41 9.06 -6.42
N ALA A 78 -4.65 8.60 -6.27
CA ALA A 78 -5.83 9.30 -6.80
C ALA A 78 -6.04 10.70 -6.17
N VAL A 79 -5.45 11.00 -5.04
CA VAL A 79 -5.89 12.13 -4.21
C VAL A 79 -4.81 13.13 -3.87
N SER A 80 -3.69 12.76 -3.30
CA SER A 80 -2.70 13.76 -2.86
C SER A 80 -1.29 13.20 -2.70
N ARG A 81 -0.38 13.74 -3.47
CA ARG A 81 1.07 13.47 -3.35
C ARG A 81 1.64 13.91 -2.00
N THR A 82 1.04 14.95 -1.40
CA THR A 82 1.51 15.54 -0.14
C THR A 82 1.24 14.64 1.08
N VAL A 83 0.38 13.64 0.97
CA VAL A 83 0.19 12.61 2.01
C VAL A 83 1.50 11.89 2.32
N LYS A 84 2.35 11.64 1.31
CA LYS A 84 3.66 11.01 1.50
C LYS A 84 4.54 11.72 2.54
N GLU A 85 4.40 13.03 2.70
CA GLU A 85 5.23 13.82 3.64
C GLU A 85 5.04 13.36 5.10
N VAL A 86 3.81 12.99 5.47
CA VAL A 86 3.43 12.65 6.85
C VAL A 86 3.46 11.15 7.17
N LEU A 87 3.55 10.28 6.17
CA LEU A 87 3.62 8.83 6.37
C LEU A 87 5.04 8.38 6.71
N ASP A 88 5.17 7.31 7.49
CA ASP A 88 6.43 6.63 7.73
C ASP A 88 6.71 5.59 6.64
N THR A 89 5.67 4.89 6.21
CA THR A 89 5.73 3.89 5.14
C THR A 89 4.61 4.11 4.15
N LEU A 90 4.90 3.98 2.84
CA LEU A 90 3.94 3.97 1.75
C LEU A 90 4.21 2.76 0.86
N CYS A 91 3.21 1.88 0.79
CA CYS A 91 3.20 0.73 -0.10
C CYS A 91 2.13 0.93 -1.18
N LEU A 92 2.53 0.83 -2.44
CA LEU A 92 1.64 0.94 -3.60
C LEU A 92 1.42 -0.46 -4.17
N ILE A 93 0.16 -0.92 -4.18
CA ILE A 93 -0.18 -2.28 -4.58
C ILE A 93 -1.02 -2.23 -5.86
N LYS A 94 -0.55 -2.90 -6.92
CA LYS A 94 -1.25 -2.98 -8.20
C LYS A 94 -1.23 -4.40 -8.74
N GLN A 95 -2.37 -4.84 -9.26
CA GLN A 95 -2.43 -6.13 -9.95
C GLN A 95 -1.58 -6.12 -11.22
N ILE A 96 -0.85 -7.20 -11.46
CA ILE A 96 -0.15 -7.44 -12.71
C ILE A 96 -1.12 -8.10 -13.68
N ASN A 97 -1.31 -7.51 -14.85
CA ASN A 97 -2.19 -8.06 -15.88
C ASN A 97 -1.67 -9.44 -16.33
N ARG A 98 -2.58 -10.41 -16.45
CA ARG A 98 -2.28 -11.79 -16.88
C ARG A 98 -1.55 -11.87 -18.22
N ASP A 99 -1.89 -10.99 -19.16
CA ASP A 99 -1.31 -11.00 -20.51
C ASP A 99 0.12 -10.44 -20.53
N THR A 100 0.49 -9.68 -19.51
CA THR A 100 1.82 -9.06 -19.37
C THR A 100 2.76 -9.82 -18.43
N LEU A 101 2.32 -10.92 -17.80
CA LEU A 101 3.14 -11.70 -16.84
C LEU A 101 4.50 -12.12 -17.41
N LYS A 102 4.54 -12.45 -18.72
CA LYS A 102 5.78 -12.81 -19.43
C LYS A 102 6.87 -11.74 -19.41
N ASN A 103 6.49 -10.48 -19.13
CA ASN A 103 7.42 -9.35 -19.10
C ASN A 103 8.09 -9.18 -17.73
N TYR A 104 7.71 -9.99 -16.75
CA TYR A 104 8.18 -9.87 -15.37
C TYR A 104 8.90 -11.14 -14.93
N GLU A 105 9.86 -10.93 -14.05
CA GLU A 105 10.56 -11.98 -13.32
C GLU A 105 10.80 -11.55 -11.87
N TYR A 106 11.11 -12.49 -10.99
CA TYR A 106 11.43 -12.20 -9.61
C TYR A 106 12.65 -12.99 -9.13
N SER A 107 13.29 -12.48 -8.08
CA SER A 107 14.37 -13.15 -7.37
C SER A 107 14.01 -13.34 -5.90
N LEU A 108 14.62 -14.34 -5.25
CA LEU A 108 14.36 -14.61 -3.83
C LEU A 108 15.08 -13.63 -2.89
N LYS A 109 16.08 -12.92 -3.39
CA LYS A 109 16.86 -11.92 -2.66
C LYS A 109 16.95 -10.65 -3.47
N GLU A 110 17.12 -9.51 -2.82
CA GLU A 110 17.25 -8.20 -3.47
C GLU A 110 18.41 -8.17 -4.47
N VAL A 111 19.54 -8.74 -4.08
CA VAL A 111 20.70 -8.93 -4.97
C VAL A 111 20.86 -10.43 -5.24
N ASP A 112 20.41 -10.85 -6.40
CA ASP A 112 20.47 -12.25 -6.82
C ASP A 112 20.84 -12.33 -8.32
N THR A 113 21.43 -13.44 -8.71
CA THR A 113 21.75 -13.77 -10.11
C THR A 113 20.72 -14.75 -10.70
N LYS A 114 19.86 -15.32 -9.86
CA LYS A 114 18.85 -16.29 -10.27
C LYS A 114 17.46 -15.65 -10.26
N PHE A 115 16.82 -15.68 -11.44
CA PHE A 115 15.50 -15.13 -11.64
C PHE A 115 14.51 -16.21 -12.04
N TYR A 116 13.25 -16.01 -11.66
CA TYR A 116 12.16 -16.92 -11.89
C TYR A 116 11.03 -16.21 -12.63
N ASP A 117 10.45 -16.86 -13.61
CA ASP A 117 9.30 -16.35 -14.36
C ASP A 117 8.03 -16.41 -13.54
N LEU A 118 7.16 -15.40 -13.71
CA LEU A 118 5.79 -15.49 -13.20
C LEU A 118 5.00 -16.48 -14.05
N LYS A 119 4.50 -17.56 -13.42
CA LYS A 119 3.74 -18.59 -14.11
C LYS A 119 2.30 -18.16 -14.31
N LYS A 120 1.78 -18.36 -15.54
CA LYS A 120 0.35 -18.24 -15.78
C LYS A 120 -0.37 -19.44 -15.15
N TYR A 121 -1.38 -19.15 -14.32
CA TYR A 121 -2.26 -20.17 -13.76
C TYR A 121 -3.58 -20.18 -14.54
N ASP A 122 -4.14 -21.36 -14.74
CA ASP A 122 -5.47 -21.53 -15.35
C ASP A 122 -6.58 -21.17 -14.36
N ASP A 123 -6.28 -21.23 -13.06
CA ASP A 123 -7.18 -20.84 -11.99
C ASP A 123 -7.51 -19.32 -12.07
N PRO A 124 -8.78 -18.95 -12.27
CA PRO A 124 -9.20 -17.57 -12.35
C PRO A 124 -9.02 -16.81 -11.02
N ASP A 125 -8.94 -17.49 -9.90
CA ASP A 125 -8.78 -16.87 -8.58
C ASP A 125 -7.33 -16.57 -8.22
N VAL A 126 -6.37 -17.08 -9.00
CA VAL A 126 -4.95 -16.76 -8.79
C VAL A 126 -4.56 -15.48 -9.53
N ARG A 127 -4.03 -14.53 -8.77
CA ARG A 127 -3.56 -13.23 -9.25
C ARG A 127 -2.14 -12.96 -8.76
N TYR A 128 -1.46 -12.07 -9.48
CA TYR A 128 -0.20 -11.48 -9.03
C TYR A 128 -0.37 -10.01 -8.77
N TYR A 129 0.24 -9.55 -7.69
CA TYR A 129 0.27 -8.15 -7.31
C TYR A 129 1.71 -7.70 -7.10
N ALA A 130 2.07 -6.56 -7.69
CA ALA A 130 3.27 -5.85 -7.33
C ALA A 130 2.99 -4.99 -6.10
N CYS A 131 3.94 -4.95 -5.17
CA CYS A 131 3.95 -4.07 -4.03
C CYS A 131 5.22 -3.23 -4.09
N VAL A 132 5.09 -1.97 -4.44
CA VAL A 132 6.20 -1.02 -4.48
C VAL A 132 6.26 -0.27 -3.16
N VAL A 133 7.33 -0.41 -2.42
CA VAL A 133 7.58 0.38 -1.21
C VAL A 133 8.17 1.73 -1.65
N ASP A 134 7.30 2.72 -1.90
CA ASP A 134 7.72 4.05 -2.38
C ASP A 134 8.32 4.91 -1.25
N LYS A 135 7.88 4.71 0.00
CA LYS A 135 8.48 5.32 1.18
C LYS A 135 8.66 4.30 2.30
N ASN A 136 9.82 4.34 2.94
CA ASN A 136 10.10 3.62 4.18
C ASN A 136 11.18 4.38 4.96
N ARG A 137 10.79 5.00 6.08
CA ARG A 137 11.75 5.74 6.93
C ARG A 137 12.73 4.81 7.65
N ALA A 138 12.32 3.56 7.88
CA ALA A 138 13.10 2.62 8.67
C ALA A 138 14.02 1.70 7.86
N GLY A 139 13.97 1.72 6.51
CA GLY A 139 14.75 0.76 5.74
C GLY A 139 14.62 0.84 4.23
N ALA A 140 14.82 -0.30 3.58
CA ALA A 140 14.82 -0.45 2.13
C ALA A 140 13.45 -0.15 1.50
N LYS A 141 13.47 0.11 0.19
CA LYS A 141 12.29 0.36 -0.64
C LYS A 141 12.21 -0.68 -1.76
N PRO A 142 11.91 -1.93 -1.43
CA PRO A 142 11.83 -2.98 -2.42
C PRO A 142 10.58 -2.85 -3.28
N THR A 143 10.65 -3.46 -4.47
CA THR A 143 9.48 -3.83 -5.25
C THR A 143 9.31 -5.34 -5.12
N LEU A 144 8.22 -5.75 -4.48
CA LEU A 144 7.93 -7.15 -4.19
C LEU A 144 6.80 -7.66 -5.08
N VAL A 145 6.75 -8.96 -5.27
CA VAL A 145 5.61 -9.63 -5.92
C VAL A 145 4.95 -10.62 -4.99
N PHE A 146 3.63 -10.56 -4.97
CA PHE A 146 2.77 -11.50 -4.24
C PHE A 146 1.93 -12.31 -5.22
N ARG A 147 1.79 -13.60 -4.93
CA ARG A 147 0.76 -14.44 -5.52
C ARG A 147 -0.41 -14.51 -4.55
N LEU A 148 -1.56 -14.06 -5.00
CA LEU A 148 -2.81 -14.06 -4.24
C LEU A 148 -3.75 -15.13 -4.79
N ASN A 149 -4.31 -15.95 -3.91
CA ASN A 149 -5.49 -16.75 -4.21
C ASN A 149 -6.72 -16.05 -3.62
N LEU A 150 -7.59 -15.53 -4.48
CA LEU A 150 -8.76 -14.75 -4.08
C LEU A 150 -9.81 -15.60 -3.35
N ALA A 151 -9.98 -16.87 -3.74
CA ALA A 151 -10.97 -17.77 -3.14
C ALA A 151 -10.72 -17.98 -1.63
N TYR A 152 -9.45 -17.97 -1.23
CA TYR A 152 -9.04 -18.23 0.15
C TYR A 152 -8.40 -17.04 0.84
N ASN A 153 -8.28 -15.90 0.14
CA ASN A 153 -7.55 -14.70 0.61
C ASN A 153 -6.12 -15.02 1.12
N VAL A 154 -5.42 -15.91 0.42
CA VAL A 154 -4.07 -16.34 0.79
C VAL A 154 -3.04 -15.57 -0.02
N TRP A 155 -2.21 -14.80 0.68
CA TRP A 155 -1.11 -14.03 0.12
C TRP A 155 0.21 -14.78 0.32
N ASN A 156 0.93 -15.02 -0.77
CA ASN A 156 2.26 -15.60 -0.74
C ASN A 156 3.25 -14.60 -1.36
N GLU A 157 4.17 -14.11 -0.57
CA GLU A 157 5.32 -13.36 -1.09
C GLU A 157 6.21 -14.29 -1.89
N LEU A 158 6.56 -13.89 -3.12
CA LEU A 158 7.45 -14.66 -3.99
C LEU A 158 8.86 -14.09 -3.99
N GLY A 159 9.03 -12.78 -3.79
CA GLY A 159 10.32 -12.12 -3.76
C GLY A 159 10.32 -10.76 -4.46
N TYR A 160 11.49 -10.37 -4.94
CA TYR A 160 11.76 -9.05 -5.55
C TYR A 160 11.40 -9.05 -7.03
N LEU A 161 10.47 -8.18 -7.41
CA LEU A 161 9.93 -8.08 -8.77
C LEU A 161 10.77 -7.13 -9.63
N ARG A 162 10.95 -7.49 -10.89
CA ARG A 162 11.51 -6.59 -11.92
C ARG A 162 10.93 -6.88 -13.31
N LEU A 163 11.14 -5.95 -14.24
CA LEU A 163 10.96 -6.22 -15.67
C LEU A 163 12.11 -7.10 -16.17
N LYS A 164 11.77 -8.02 -17.07
CA LYS A 164 12.81 -8.76 -17.83
C LYS A 164 13.60 -7.79 -18.69
N GLN A 165 14.88 -8.01 -18.71
CA GLN A 165 15.82 -7.28 -19.61
C GLN A 165 15.82 -7.91 -21.00
#